data_791172d70ad8c762faa5214f367b0b68
#
_entry.id   791172d70ad8c762faa5214f367b0b68
#
_cell.length_a   1.000
_cell.length_b   1.000
_cell.length_c   1.000
_cell.angle_alpha   90.00
_cell.angle_beta   90.00
_cell.angle_gamma   90.00
#
_symmetry.space_group_name_H-M   'P 1'
#
loop_
_entity.id
_entity.type
_entity.pdbx_description
1 polymer ?
#
loop_
_entity_poly.entity_id
_entity_poly.type
_entity_poly.pdbx_seq_one_letter_code
_entity_poly.pdbx_strand_id
1 'polypeptide(L)'
;LKNKGVLPLKAGSRVAVIGRIGTPYGATTETMFAETLARGDRCAVIGAAAGYDLAGDRSDDLLDQACLCADGADTVVLFLGTDAQREEKMIVEGKVRLPANQLALLSALRERGKKVIAVLAGGLTTDMSFDAKADALLLAPVDGIRCAEALAAVLTGEVSPSGRLAVTC
;
A
#
# COMPACT_ATOMS: atom_id res chain seq x y z
N LEU A 1 3.89 -2.63 12.66
CA LEU A 1 4.01 -1.24 12.17
C LEU A 1 5.45 -0.75 12.33
N LYS A 2 6.03 -0.26 11.26
CA LYS A 2 7.25 0.58 11.26
C LYS A 2 6.85 1.97 10.86
N ASN A 3 7.33 3.00 11.56
CA ASN A 3 6.98 4.39 11.28
C ASN A 3 8.16 5.31 11.59
N LYS A 4 8.61 6.06 10.60
CA LYS A 4 9.67 7.09 10.71
C LYS A 4 9.08 8.48 10.97
N GLY A 5 7.91 8.56 11.59
CA GLY A 5 7.24 9.82 11.95
C GLY A 5 6.32 10.40 10.86
N VAL A 6 5.95 9.58 9.84
CA VAL A 6 4.98 9.99 8.82
C VAL A 6 3.54 9.74 9.25
N LEU A 7 3.31 8.81 10.17
CA LEU A 7 2.02 8.51 10.77
C LEU A 7 1.92 9.07 12.20
N PRO A 8 0.73 9.45 12.65
CA PRO A 8 -0.54 9.46 11.90
C PRO A 8 -0.59 10.54 10.82
N LEU A 9 -1.41 10.31 9.80
CA LEU A 9 -1.71 11.32 8.79
C LEU A 9 -2.37 12.53 9.44
N LYS A 10 -1.87 13.71 9.16
CA LYS A 10 -2.43 14.95 9.72
C LYS A 10 -3.65 15.40 8.90
N ALA A 11 -4.59 16.05 9.56
CA ALA A 11 -5.69 16.72 8.88
C ALA A 11 -5.14 17.68 7.80
N GLY A 12 -5.74 17.64 6.61
CA GLY A 12 -5.30 18.46 5.49
C GLY A 12 -4.06 17.93 4.74
N SER A 13 -3.44 16.81 5.16
CA SER A 13 -2.38 16.17 4.36
C SER A 13 -2.90 15.78 2.99
N ARG A 14 -2.15 16.10 1.93
CA ARG A 14 -2.49 15.73 0.56
C ARG A 14 -1.95 14.34 0.29
N VAL A 15 -2.87 13.40 0.07
CA VAL A 15 -2.57 11.97 -0.02
C VAL A 15 -2.99 11.43 -1.39
N ALA A 16 -2.10 10.69 -2.05
CA ALA A 16 -2.44 9.83 -3.17
C ALA A 16 -2.51 8.37 -2.69
N VAL A 17 -3.49 7.63 -3.18
CA VAL A 17 -3.65 6.19 -2.91
C VAL A 17 -3.25 5.41 -4.16
N ILE A 18 -2.23 4.59 -4.05
CA ILE A 18 -1.66 3.89 -5.21
C ILE A 18 -1.50 2.41 -4.88
N GLY A 19 -1.71 1.58 -5.88
CA GLY A 19 -1.51 0.14 -5.78
C GLY A 19 -2.82 -0.64 -5.83
N ARG A 20 -2.79 -1.75 -6.54
CA ARG A 20 -3.94 -2.63 -6.73
C ARG A 20 -3.75 -3.91 -5.93
N ILE A 21 -4.70 -4.20 -5.07
CA ILE A 21 -4.78 -5.49 -4.40
C ILE A 21 -6.09 -6.15 -4.82
N GLY A 22 -5.99 -7.35 -5.34
CA GLY A 22 -7.19 -8.13 -5.67
C GLY A 22 -7.96 -8.45 -4.40
N THR A 23 -9.20 -8.01 -4.33
CA THR A 23 -10.12 -8.49 -3.31
C THR A 23 -10.99 -9.60 -3.88
N PRO A 24 -11.43 -10.59 -3.07
CA PRO A 24 -12.36 -11.64 -3.52
C PRO A 24 -13.67 -11.10 -4.10
N TYR A 25 -13.96 -9.82 -3.86
CA TYR A 25 -15.23 -9.18 -4.22
C TYR A 25 -15.13 -8.25 -5.45
N GLY A 26 -14.02 -8.27 -6.17
CA GLY A 26 -13.86 -7.56 -7.45
C GLY A 26 -13.77 -6.04 -7.38
N ALA A 27 -13.82 -5.43 -6.19
CA ALA A 27 -13.56 -4.00 -6.05
C ALA A 27 -12.05 -3.74 -6.01
N THR A 28 -11.61 -2.72 -6.72
CA THR A 28 -10.20 -2.30 -6.63
C THR A 28 -9.97 -1.61 -5.29
N THR A 29 -9.03 -2.11 -4.54
CA THR A 29 -8.79 -1.69 -3.16
C THR A 29 -8.39 -0.22 -3.07
N GLU A 30 -7.65 0.29 -4.07
CA GLU A 30 -7.20 1.69 -4.11
C GLU A 30 -8.37 2.68 -4.13
N THR A 31 -9.38 2.44 -4.96
CA THR A 31 -10.54 3.35 -5.08
C THR A 31 -11.41 3.33 -3.83
N MET A 32 -11.76 2.14 -3.36
CA MET A 32 -12.57 1.97 -2.15
C MET A 32 -11.88 2.56 -0.92
N PHE A 33 -10.58 2.35 -0.80
CA PHE A 33 -9.80 2.90 0.29
C PHE A 33 -9.68 4.42 0.19
N ALA A 34 -9.44 4.97 -1.01
CA ALA A 34 -9.37 6.41 -1.26
C ALA A 34 -10.67 7.11 -0.85
N GLU A 35 -11.82 6.57 -1.24
CA GLU A 35 -13.14 7.08 -0.83
C GLU A 35 -13.33 7.00 0.69
N THR A 36 -12.91 5.91 1.30
CA THR A 36 -13.03 5.73 2.76
C THR A 36 -12.14 6.71 3.52
N LEU A 37 -10.91 6.90 3.05
CA LEU A 37 -9.96 7.82 3.66
C LEU A 37 -10.40 9.29 3.50
N ALA A 38 -11.08 9.63 2.40
CA ALA A 38 -11.60 10.97 2.15
C ALA A 38 -12.82 11.33 3.02
N ARG A 39 -13.51 10.32 3.60
CA ARG A 39 -14.66 10.58 4.47
C ARG A 39 -14.23 11.24 5.77
N GLY A 40 -14.98 12.24 6.19
CA GLY A 40 -14.82 12.88 7.51
C GLY A 40 -13.62 13.81 7.62
N ASP A 41 -13.18 14.43 6.51
CA ASP A 41 -12.11 15.45 6.48
C ASP A 41 -10.77 15.00 7.12
N ARG A 42 -10.52 13.70 7.14
CA ARG A 42 -9.32 13.11 7.75
C ARG A 42 -8.04 13.55 7.04
N CYS A 43 -8.08 13.54 5.70
CA CYS A 43 -7.01 14.06 4.84
C CYS A 43 -7.56 14.38 3.45
N ALA A 44 -6.83 15.18 2.68
CA ALA A 44 -7.19 15.49 1.31
C ALA A 44 -6.68 14.39 0.36
N VAL A 45 -7.55 13.45 0.00
CA VAL A 45 -7.21 12.45 -1.03
C VAL A 45 -7.31 13.13 -2.39
N ILE A 46 -6.18 13.27 -3.07
CA ILE A 46 -6.07 14.00 -4.34
C ILE A 46 -6.15 13.10 -5.56
N GLY A 47 -6.04 11.79 -5.39
CA GLY A 47 -6.18 10.82 -6.47
C GLY A 47 -5.91 9.39 -6.05
N ALA A 48 -6.30 8.48 -6.93
CA ALA A 48 -6.05 7.06 -6.81
C ALA A 48 -5.59 6.47 -8.14
N ALA A 49 -4.65 5.53 -8.13
CA ALA A 49 -4.11 4.88 -9.32
C ALA A 49 -3.68 3.44 -9.04
N ALA A 50 -3.82 2.57 -10.04
CA ALA A 50 -3.41 1.18 -9.92
C ALA A 50 -1.89 1.01 -9.75
N GLY A 51 -1.10 1.74 -10.53
CA GLY A 51 0.36 1.78 -10.45
C GLY A 51 1.11 0.57 -10.97
N TYR A 52 0.52 -0.61 -10.95
CA TYR A 52 1.12 -1.85 -11.45
C TYR A 52 0.07 -2.87 -11.83
N ASP A 53 0.47 -3.86 -12.63
CA ASP A 53 -0.33 -5.03 -12.95
C ASP A 53 -0.12 -6.15 -11.91
N LEU A 54 -1.21 -6.79 -11.49
CA LEU A 54 -1.18 -7.94 -10.58
C LEU A 54 -0.52 -9.18 -11.20
N ALA A 55 -0.53 -9.30 -12.54
CA ALA A 55 0.22 -10.36 -13.23
C ALA A 55 1.74 -10.24 -13.02
N GLY A 56 2.22 -9.09 -12.55
CA GLY A 56 3.63 -8.83 -12.27
C GLY A 56 4.40 -8.32 -13.47
N ASP A 57 3.74 -8.15 -14.60
CA ASP A 57 4.35 -7.59 -15.80
C ASP A 57 4.64 -6.10 -15.64
N ARG A 58 5.71 -5.67 -16.26
CA ARG A 58 6.04 -4.25 -16.28
C ARG A 58 5.08 -3.52 -17.22
N SER A 59 4.48 -2.46 -16.73
CA SER A 59 3.68 -1.53 -17.51
C SER A 59 4.14 -0.11 -17.23
N ASP A 60 4.82 0.49 -18.20
CA ASP A 60 5.30 1.86 -18.05
C ASP A 60 4.12 2.84 -17.98
N ASP A 61 3.04 2.58 -18.69
CA ASP A 61 1.81 3.39 -18.63
C ASP A 61 1.20 3.45 -17.23
N LEU A 62 1.11 2.31 -16.53
CA LEU A 62 0.59 2.26 -15.16
C LEU A 62 1.53 2.95 -14.17
N LEU A 63 2.83 2.78 -14.37
CA LEU A 63 3.85 3.46 -13.57
C LEU A 63 3.76 4.98 -13.74
N ASP A 64 3.67 5.46 -14.97
CA ASP A 64 3.59 6.90 -15.26
C ASP A 64 2.29 7.51 -14.73
N GLN A 65 1.15 6.83 -14.89
CA GLN A 65 -0.13 7.28 -14.32
C GLN A 65 -0.05 7.39 -12.79
N ALA A 66 0.57 6.43 -12.11
CA ALA A 66 0.75 6.48 -10.67
C ALA A 66 1.67 7.62 -10.24
N CYS A 67 2.76 7.83 -10.97
CA CYS A 67 3.67 8.94 -10.73
C CYS A 67 2.98 10.30 -10.90
N LEU A 68 2.20 10.48 -11.96
CA LEU A 68 1.40 11.70 -12.18
C LEU A 68 0.36 11.92 -11.08
N CYS A 69 -0.32 10.84 -10.66
CA CYS A 69 -1.26 10.88 -9.53
C CYS A 69 -0.56 11.32 -8.23
N ALA A 70 0.68 10.89 -8.03
CA ALA A 70 1.46 11.24 -6.84
C ALA A 70 2.01 12.66 -6.88
N ASP A 71 2.18 13.30 -8.04
CA ASP A 71 2.86 14.60 -8.15
C ASP A 71 2.20 15.68 -7.29
N GLY A 72 0.89 15.67 -7.19
CA GLY A 72 0.14 16.59 -6.34
C GLY A 72 0.13 16.25 -4.85
N ALA A 73 0.59 15.06 -4.45
CA ALA A 73 0.55 14.58 -3.06
C ALA A 73 1.83 14.89 -2.30
N ASP A 74 1.71 15.06 -0.98
CA ASP A 74 2.84 15.10 -0.06
C ASP A 74 3.21 13.69 0.40
N THR A 75 2.20 12.84 0.50
CA THR A 75 2.33 11.47 1.00
C THR A 75 1.58 10.50 0.08
N VAL A 76 2.15 9.35 -0.15
CA VAL A 76 1.54 8.25 -0.90
C VAL A 76 1.25 7.10 0.04
N VAL A 77 0.00 6.63 0.08
CA VAL A 77 -0.35 5.32 0.63
C VAL A 77 -0.22 4.32 -0.51
N LEU A 78 0.79 3.48 -0.43
CA LEU A 78 1.14 2.51 -1.46
C LEU A 78 0.77 1.11 -0.99
N PHE A 79 -0.22 0.51 -1.64
CA PHE A 79 -0.56 -0.89 -1.44
C PHE A 79 0.44 -1.77 -2.19
N LEU A 80 0.94 -2.78 -1.52
CA LEU A 80 1.87 -3.78 -2.05
C LEU A 80 1.38 -5.17 -1.63
N GLY A 81 1.63 -6.17 -2.44
CA GLY A 81 1.28 -7.54 -2.12
C GLY A 81 0.99 -8.38 -3.35
N THR A 82 0.60 -9.62 -3.10
CA THR A 82 0.25 -10.60 -4.12
C THR A 82 -1.10 -11.24 -3.79
N ASP A 83 -1.75 -11.80 -4.79
CA ASP A 83 -2.91 -12.65 -4.56
C ASP A 83 -2.52 -14.00 -3.94
N ALA A 84 -3.50 -14.68 -3.36
CA ALA A 84 -3.28 -15.95 -2.65
C ALA A 84 -2.67 -17.05 -3.54
N GLN A 85 -3.06 -17.13 -4.82
CA GLN A 85 -2.53 -18.14 -5.74
C GLN A 85 -1.04 -17.91 -6.04
N ARG A 86 -0.67 -16.67 -6.24
CA ARG A 86 0.72 -16.29 -6.48
C ARG A 86 1.56 -16.50 -5.24
N GLU A 87 1.03 -16.16 -4.08
CA GLU A 87 1.70 -16.38 -2.80
C GLU A 87 1.98 -17.87 -2.58
N GLU A 88 0.99 -18.73 -2.78
CA GLU A 88 1.17 -20.19 -2.70
C GLU A 88 2.28 -20.69 -3.60
N LYS A 89 2.29 -20.25 -4.87
CA LYS A 89 3.37 -20.60 -5.82
C LYS A 89 4.73 -20.12 -5.33
N MET A 90 4.83 -18.88 -4.83
CA MET A 90 6.07 -18.30 -4.32
C MET A 90 6.59 -19.05 -3.09
N ILE A 91 5.69 -19.51 -2.20
CA ILE A 91 6.04 -20.34 -1.04
C ILE A 91 6.63 -21.66 -1.49
N VAL A 92 5.98 -22.35 -2.45
CA VAL A 92 6.49 -23.62 -3.01
C VAL A 92 7.86 -23.45 -3.64
N GLU A 93 8.10 -22.33 -4.32
CA GLU A 93 9.38 -22.01 -4.95
C GLU A 93 10.45 -21.48 -3.95
N GLY A 94 10.10 -21.26 -2.71
CA GLY A 94 10.99 -20.69 -1.68
C GLY A 94 11.41 -19.23 -1.95
N LYS A 95 10.62 -18.49 -2.73
CA LYS A 95 10.94 -17.14 -3.21
C LYS A 95 9.81 -16.15 -2.91
N VAL A 96 9.49 -15.96 -1.66
CA VAL A 96 8.42 -15.04 -1.26
C VAL A 96 8.94 -13.59 -1.30
N ARG A 97 8.88 -12.97 -2.48
CA ARG A 97 9.31 -11.59 -2.71
C ARG A 97 8.23 -10.79 -3.43
N LEU A 98 8.22 -9.49 -3.18
CA LEU A 98 7.36 -8.61 -3.96
C LEU A 98 7.74 -8.63 -5.45
N PRO A 99 6.76 -8.59 -6.35
CA PRO A 99 6.99 -8.46 -7.79
C PRO A 99 7.87 -7.25 -8.13
N ALA A 100 8.71 -7.39 -9.15
CA ALA A 100 9.66 -6.36 -9.54
C ALA A 100 8.98 -5.05 -9.97
N ASN A 101 7.79 -5.11 -10.57
CA ASN A 101 7.00 -3.94 -10.96
C ASN A 101 6.56 -3.11 -9.73
N GLN A 102 6.22 -3.75 -8.61
CA GLN A 102 5.87 -3.07 -7.37
C GLN A 102 7.10 -2.39 -6.72
N LEU A 103 8.25 -3.07 -6.74
CA LEU A 103 9.51 -2.50 -6.26
C LEU A 103 9.98 -1.32 -7.12
N ALA A 104 9.77 -1.40 -8.44
CA ALA A 104 10.06 -0.31 -9.37
C ALA A 104 9.19 0.92 -9.06
N LEU A 105 7.89 0.73 -8.84
CA LEU A 105 6.97 1.80 -8.45
C LEU A 105 7.40 2.46 -7.13
N LEU A 106 7.70 1.67 -6.10
CA LEU A 106 8.20 2.19 -4.82
C LEU A 106 9.46 3.04 -5.02
N SER A 107 10.39 2.58 -5.85
CA SER A 107 11.62 3.31 -6.14
C SER A 107 11.35 4.62 -6.87
N ALA A 108 10.49 4.61 -7.90
CA ALA A 108 10.11 5.80 -8.66
C ALA A 108 9.43 6.87 -7.79
N LEU A 109 8.56 6.48 -6.86
CA LEU A 109 7.94 7.39 -5.90
C LEU A 109 8.96 8.01 -4.95
N ARG A 110 9.94 7.22 -4.50
CA ARG A 110 11.03 7.72 -3.64
C ARG A 110 11.96 8.69 -4.38
N GLU A 111 12.31 8.41 -5.63
CA GLU A 111 13.10 9.30 -6.47
C GLU A 111 12.42 10.65 -6.72
N ARG A 112 11.08 10.68 -6.73
CA ARG A 112 10.27 11.90 -6.77
C ARG A 112 10.13 12.60 -5.42
N GLY A 113 10.84 12.15 -4.38
CA GLY A 113 10.84 12.76 -3.05
C GLY A 113 9.55 12.57 -2.26
N LYS A 114 8.68 11.61 -2.65
CA LYS A 114 7.42 11.38 -1.95
C LYS A 114 7.65 10.63 -0.64
N LYS A 115 6.89 10.99 0.40
CA LYS A 115 6.76 10.18 1.61
C LYS A 115 5.89 8.97 1.29
N VAL A 116 6.38 7.78 1.55
CA VAL A 116 5.67 6.54 1.21
C VAL A 116 5.30 5.76 2.47
N ILE A 117 4.00 5.56 2.63
CA ILE A 117 3.41 4.64 3.60
C ILE A 117 3.08 3.36 2.85
N ALA A 118 3.88 2.32 3.01
CA ALA A 118 3.63 1.03 2.40
C ALA A 118 2.64 0.23 3.24
N VAL A 119 1.58 -0.24 2.61
CA VAL A 119 0.60 -1.16 3.20
C VAL A 119 0.79 -2.51 2.51
N LEU A 120 1.41 -3.44 3.22
CA LEU A 120 1.63 -4.79 2.72
C LEU A 120 0.40 -5.64 2.99
N ALA A 121 -0.27 -6.03 1.92
CA ALA A 121 -1.37 -6.96 1.94
C ALA A 121 -0.91 -8.31 1.41
N GLY A 122 -1.17 -9.36 2.16
CA GLY A 122 -0.75 -10.71 1.82
C GLY A 122 -0.27 -11.47 3.04
N GLY A 123 0.32 -12.62 2.82
CA GLY A 123 0.80 -13.49 3.88
C GLY A 123 2.00 -12.95 4.64
N LEU A 124 2.22 -13.56 5.78
CA LEU A 124 3.26 -13.20 6.76
C LEU A 124 4.69 -13.52 6.32
N THR A 125 4.87 -14.11 5.13
CA THR A 125 6.16 -14.66 4.68
C THR A 125 6.88 -13.82 3.63
N THR A 126 6.36 -12.64 3.33
CA THR A 126 6.97 -11.77 2.31
C THR A 126 8.29 -11.17 2.80
N ASP A 127 9.32 -11.26 1.96
CA ASP A 127 10.60 -10.58 2.19
C ASP A 127 10.38 -9.06 2.32
N MET A 128 10.73 -8.52 3.47
CA MET A 128 10.58 -7.11 3.83
C MET A 128 11.83 -6.28 3.56
N SER A 129 12.78 -6.75 2.76
CA SER A 129 14.03 -6.02 2.43
C SER A 129 13.80 -4.63 1.81
N PHE A 130 12.60 -4.39 1.28
CA PHE A 130 12.18 -3.09 0.74
C PHE A 130 11.82 -2.05 1.83
N ASP A 131 11.71 -2.45 3.09
CA ASP A 131 11.23 -1.62 4.20
C ASP A 131 12.04 -0.33 4.39
N ALA A 132 13.32 -0.37 4.08
CA ALA A 132 14.20 0.79 4.15
C ALA A 132 13.76 1.93 3.21
N LYS A 133 13.08 1.58 2.11
CA LYS A 133 12.57 2.53 1.11
C LYS A 133 11.22 3.15 1.50
N ALA A 134 10.54 2.64 2.53
CA ALA A 134 9.29 3.20 3.03
C ALA A 134 9.51 4.07 4.27
N ASP A 135 8.70 5.11 4.44
CA ASP A 135 8.70 5.95 5.63
C ASP A 135 7.82 5.36 6.74
N ALA A 136 6.79 4.61 6.35
CA ALA A 136 6.06 3.71 7.24
C ALA A 136 5.71 2.42 6.51
N LEU A 137 5.62 1.33 7.27
CA LEU A 137 5.21 0.02 6.77
C LEU A 137 4.17 -0.56 7.71
N LEU A 138 3.00 -0.89 7.15
CA LEU A 138 1.95 -1.62 7.83
C LEU A 138 1.78 -2.98 7.16
N LEU A 139 1.70 -4.03 7.95
CA LEU A 139 1.18 -5.30 7.49
C LEU A 139 -0.32 -5.33 7.82
N ALA A 140 -1.16 -5.39 6.81
CA ALA A 140 -2.60 -5.36 6.95
C ALA A 140 -3.23 -6.49 6.12
N PRO A 141 -3.92 -7.44 6.75
CA PRO A 141 -4.77 -8.35 5.99
C PRO A 141 -5.90 -7.51 5.37
N VAL A 142 -6.04 -7.57 4.05
CA VAL A 142 -7.10 -6.83 3.33
C VAL A 142 -8.36 -7.67 3.14
N ASP A 143 -8.58 -8.62 4.03
CA ASP A 143 -9.75 -9.47 4.02
C ASP A 143 -10.85 -8.88 4.90
N GLY A 144 -12.02 -8.70 4.30
CA GLY A 144 -13.22 -8.28 5.00
C GLY A 144 -13.77 -6.92 4.59
N ILE A 145 -15.09 -6.80 4.77
CA ILE A 145 -15.89 -5.64 4.33
C ILE A 145 -15.47 -4.33 5.01
N ARG A 146 -14.87 -4.40 6.20
CA ARG A 146 -14.48 -3.22 7.00
C ARG A 146 -12.99 -2.95 7.02
N CYS A 147 -12.23 -3.62 6.19
CA CYS A 147 -10.77 -3.47 6.15
C CYS A 147 -10.34 -2.02 5.82
N ALA A 148 -10.99 -1.39 4.86
CA ALA A 148 -10.69 -0.02 4.47
C ALA A 148 -10.94 0.98 5.61
N GLU A 149 -12.03 0.81 6.36
CA GLU A 149 -12.36 1.66 7.53
C GLU A 149 -11.34 1.47 8.65
N ALA A 150 -11.00 0.23 8.97
CA ALA A 150 -10.02 -0.09 10.00
C ALA A 150 -8.63 0.46 9.66
N LEU A 151 -8.22 0.30 8.41
CA LEU A 151 -6.92 0.81 7.94
C LEU A 151 -6.91 2.34 7.95
N ALA A 152 -7.98 3.00 7.50
CA ALA A 152 -8.10 4.46 7.57
C ALA A 152 -7.98 4.96 9.02
N ALA A 153 -8.67 4.32 9.97
CA ALA A 153 -8.60 4.68 11.39
C ALA A 153 -7.18 4.53 11.97
N VAL A 154 -6.43 3.51 11.56
CA VAL A 154 -5.03 3.34 11.95
C VAL A 154 -4.14 4.42 11.33
N LEU A 155 -4.29 4.70 10.04
CA LEU A 155 -3.47 5.69 9.35
C LEU A 155 -3.70 7.11 9.85
N THR A 156 -4.90 7.42 10.29
CA THR A 156 -5.27 8.74 10.85
C THR A 156 -5.05 8.84 12.37
N GLY A 157 -4.67 7.74 13.02
CA GLY A 157 -4.39 7.72 14.45
C GLY A 157 -5.63 7.66 15.35
N GLU A 158 -6.81 7.42 14.79
CA GLU A 158 -8.03 7.17 15.58
C GLU A 158 -7.92 5.88 16.39
N VAL A 159 -7.20 4.89 15.83
CA VAL A 159 -6.93 3.60 16.47
C VAL A 159 -5.42 3.32 16.42
N SER A 160 -4.86 2.92 17.56
CA SER A 160 -3.46 2.45 17.60
C SER A 160 -3.36 1.00 17.12
N PRO A 161 -2.44 0.67 16.22
CA PRO A 161 -2.25 -0.71 15.78
C PRO A 161 -1.76 -1.57 16.95
N SER A 162 -2.48 -2.65 17.24
CA SER A 162 -2.18 -3.56 18.35
C SER A 162 -1.68 -4.94 17.90
N GLY A 163 -1.78 -5.24 16.60
CA GLY A 163 -1.33 -6.51 16.03
C GLY A 163 0.18 -6.71 16.14
N ARG A 164 0.57 -7.97 16.31
CA ARG A 164 1.98 -8.40 16.34
C ARG A 164 2.21 -9.44 15.26
N LEU A 165 3.44 -9.48 14.72
CA LEU A 165 3.84 -10.56 13.82
C LEU A 165 3.83 -11.89 14.57
N ALA A 166 3.25 -12.91 13.94
CA ALA A 166 3.24 -14.26 14.47
C ALA A 166 4.53 -15.04 14.15
N VAL A 167 5.31 -14.53 13.19
CA VAL A 167 6.58 -15.11 12.74
C VAL A 167 7.63 -14.03 12.59
N THR A 168 8.89 -14.42 12.60
CA THR A 168 10.01 -13.51 12.27
C THR A 168 10.12 -13.43 10.75
N CYS A 169 10.17 -12.22 10.20
CA CYS A 169 10.36 -11.94 8.79
C CYS A 169 11.79 -11.47 8.55
#